data_3fa01aaf2111b90481a9f1425e61931b
#
_entry.id   3fa01aaf2111b90481a9f1425e61931b
#
_cell.length_a   1.000
_cell.length_b   1.000
_cell.length_c   1.000
_cell.angle_alpha   90.00
_cell.angle_beta   90.00
_cell.angle_gamma   90.00
#
_symmetry.space_group_name_H-M   'P 1'
#
loop_
_entity.id
_entity.type
_entity.pdbx_description
1 polymer ?
#
loop_
_entity_poly.entity_id
_entity_poly.type
_entity_poly.pdbx_seq_one_letter_code
_entity_poly.pdbx_strand_id
1 'polypeptide(L)'
;MTRRRVGAAEIRRANRGWWDTDADDYQAEHGAFLGDLDFVWCPEGLREADAGLLGEVAGRRILELGCGAAAAARWLAAQGARPVALDLSAGMLRHAAEAAGRTGVRVPLVQADALALPFADAAFDTVCTAFGAIPFVDDSAAAMREVARVLRPGGRWVFSVTHPMRWIFLDDPGEGGLTAVHSYFDRSPYVEQDEHGVASYVEQHRTLGDRIRELVGAGFRLLDLVEPEWPAGHEGIWGQWSPLRGRLFPGTAIFVAEKPAR
;
A
#
# COMPACT_ATOMS: atom_id res chain seq x y z
N MET A 1 2.18 15.03 -16.31
CA MET A 1 1.77 13.61 -16.22
C MET A 1 2.23 12.91 -17.48
N THR A 2 3.13 11.96 -17.38
CA THR A 2 3.60 11.21 -18.55
C THR A 2 3.51 9.70 -18.27
N ARG A 3 3.33 8.91 -19.34
CA ARG A 3 3.49 7.46 -19.28
C ARG A 3 4.73 7.09 -20.09
N ARG A 4 5.78 6.64 -19.44
CA ARG A 4 7.02 6.21 -20.09
C ARG A 4 7.67 5.03 -19.36
N ARG A 5 8.50 4.29 -20.05
CA ARG A 5 9.33 3.27 -19.40
C ARG A 5 10.38 3.93 -18.50
N VAL A 6 10.58 3.40 -17.33
CA VAL A 6 11.55 3.86 -16.32
C VAL A 6 12.35 2.64 -15.85
N GLY A 7 13.66 2.79 -15.70
CA GLY A 7 14.51 1.70 -15.21
C GLY A 7 14.40 1.51 -13.68
N ALA A 8 14.65 0.29 -13.20
CA ALA A 8 14.54 -0.09 -11.78
C ALA A 8 15.27 0.87 -10.82
N ALA A 9 16.52 1.24 -11.15
CA ALA A 9 17.30 2.16 -10.32
C ALA A 9 16.70 3.58 -10.28
N GLU A 10 16.10 4.05 -11.40
CA GLU A 10 15.42 5.34 -11.46
C GLU A 10 14.13 5.31 -10.63
N ILE A 11 13.33 4.24 -10.73
CA ILE A 11 12.10 4.05 -9.93
C ILE A 11 12.40 4.09 -8.44
N ARG A 12 13.39 3.30 -7.99
CA ARG A 12 13.79 3.26 -6.58
C ARG A 12 14.23 4.62 -6.07
N ARG A 13 15.07 5.33 -6.84
CA ARG A 13 15.56 6.66 -6.47
C ARG A 13 14.41 7.66 -6.41
N ALA A 14 13.55 7.69 -7.44
CA ALA A 14 12.40 8.58 -7.52
C ALA A 14 11.47 8.39 -6.32
N ASN A 15 11.01 7.17 -6.09
CA ASN A 15 10.04 6.91 -5.03
C ASN A 15 10.65 7.09 -3.63
N ARG A 16 11.92 6.70 -3.42
CA ARG A 16 12.58 6.99 -2.14
C ARG A 16 12.70 8.48 -1.90
N GLY A 17 13.16 9.24 -2.91
CA GLY A 17 13.33 10.69 -2.80
C GLY A 17 12.00 11.41 -2.57
N TRP A 18 10.94 10.99 -3.28
CA TRP A 18 9.59 11.51 -3.09
C TRP A 18 9.13 11.33 -1.66
N TRP A 19 9.05 10.09 -1.18
CA TRP A 19 8.56 9.79 0.15
C TRP A 19 9.43 10.35 1.28
N ASP A 20 10.73 10.55 1.05
CA ASP A 20 11.61 11.24 2.01
C ASP A 20 11.30 12.75 2.07
N THR A 21 10.99 13.38 0.94
CA THR A 21 10.76 14.84 0.83
C THR A 21 9.33 15.21 1.20
N ASP A 22 8.36 14.44 0.73
CA ASP A 22 6.92 14.68 0.85
C ASP A 22 6.34 14.23 2.21
N ALA A 23 7.13 13.57 3.04
CA ALA A 23 6.66 12.96 4.29
C ALA A 23 5.95 13.95 5.23
N ASP A 24 6.45 15.18 5.33
CA ASP A 24 5.87 16.21 6.20
C ASP A 24 4.53 16.70 5.65
N ASP A 25 4.46 17.01 4.36
CA ASP A 25 3.25 17.48 3.69
C ASP A 25 2.18 16.38 3.66
N TYR A 26 2.57 15.14 3.35
CA TYR A 26 1.69 13.97 3.40
C TYR A 26 1.07 13.77 4.79
N GLN A 27 1.87 13.87 5.85
CA GLN A 27 1.35 13.73 7.21
C GLN A 27 0.47 14.92 7.63
N ALA A 28 0.77 16.14 7.18
CA ALA A 28 -0.05 17.30 7.42
C ALA A 28 -1.43 17.18 6.76
N GLU A 29 -1.48 16.66 5.53
CA GLU A 29 -2.72 16.49 4.76
C GLU A 29 -3.55 15.29 5.22
N HIS A 30 -2.91 14.13 5.40
CA HIS A 30 -3.61 12.85 5.59
C HIS A 30 -3.56 12.30 7.02
N GLY A 31 -2.66 12.81 7.86
CA GLY A 31 -2.41 12.26 9.19
C GLY A 31 -3.65 12.23 10.08
N ALA A 32 -4.52 13.23 9.98
CA ALA A 32 -5.77 13.28 10.76
C ALA A 32 -6.74 12.16 10.38
N PHE A 33 -6.81 11.81 9.09
CA PHE A 33 -7.66 10.73 8.58
C PHE A 33 -7.09 9.35 8.93
N LEU A 34 -5.77 9.19 8.78
CA LEU A 34 -5.06 7.93 9.05
C LEU A 34 -4.96 7.63 10.55
N GLY A 35 -4.90 8.66 11.38
CA GLY A 35 -4.71 8.54 12.82
C GLY A 35 -3.28 8.11 13.19
N ASP A 36 -2.97 8.19 14.50
CA ASP A 36 -1.69 7.71 15.04
C ASP A 36 -1.76 6.25 15.53
N LEU A 37 -2.96 5.75 15.80
CA LEU A 37 -3.23 4.44 16.36
C LEU A 37 -4.50 3.86 15.73
N ASP A 38 -4.48 3.69 14.42
CA ASP A 38 -5.61 3.19 13.63
C ASP A 38 -5.10 2.37 12.44
N PHE A 39 -5.92 1.52 11.87
CA PHE A 39 -5.59 0.76 10.68
C PHE A 39 -6.63 1.01 9.58
N VAL A 40 -6.31 1.95 8.71
CA VAL A 40 -7.12 2.33 7.57
C VAL A 40 -6.60 1.64 6.31
N TRP A 41 -7.45 0.88 5.62
CA TRP A 41 -7.09 0.16 4.40
C TRP A 41 -7.07 1.05 3.15
N CYS A 42 -7.85 2.11 3.13
CA CYS A 42 -8.07 2.88 1.91
C CYS A 42 -8.70 4.26 2.15
N PRO A 43 -8.62 5.16 1.16
CA PRO A 43 -9.27 6.47 1.22
C PRO A 43 -10.79 6.43 1.38
N GLU A 44 -11.45 5.33 1.01
CA GLU A 44 -12.88 5.08 1.29
C GLU A 44 -13.15 4.95 2.80
N GLY A 45 -12.11 4.80 3.62
CA GLY A 45 -12.22 4.78 5.07
C GLY A 45 -12.51 3.42 5.69
N LEU A 46 -12.36 2.31 4.94
CA LEU A 46 -12.48 0.95 5.49
C LEU A 46 -11.37 0.72 6.52
N ARG A 47 -11.75 0.38 7.74
CA ARG A 47 -10.83 0.10 8.84
C ARG A 47 -10.75 -1.38 9.15
N GLU A 48 -9.58 -1.83 9.58
CA GLU A 48 -9.39 -3.24 9.98
C GLU A 48 -10.25 -3.64 11.16
N ALA A 49 -10.53 -2.71 12.08
CA ALA A 49 -11.43 -2.92 13.21
C ALA A 49 -12.84 -3.39 12.78
N ASP A 50 -13.31 -2.93 11.62
CA ASP A 50 -14.63 -3.28 11.07
C ASP A 50 -14.52 -4.42 10.04
N ALA A 51 -13.46 -4.42 9.24
CA ALA A 51 -13.29 -5.34 8.13
C ALA A 51 -12.78 -6.72 8.54
N GLY A 52 -11.93 -6.81 9.56
CA GLY A 52 -11.39 -8.07 10.08
C GLY A 52 -10.61 -8.90 9.06
N LEU A 53 -10.00 -8.25 8.05
CA LEU A 53 -9.38 -8.95 6.92
C LEU A 53 -8.14 -9.75 7.34
N LEU A 54 -7.44 -9.32 8.38
CA LEU A 54 -6.26 -10.02 8.91
C LEU A 54 -6.64 -11.26 9.74
N GLY A 55 -7.90 -11.32 10.21
CA GLY A 55 -8.34 -12.33 11.15
C GLY A 55 -7.75 -12.15 12.55
N GLU A 56 -7.51 -13.24 13.28
CA GLU A 56 -6.94 -13.18 14.63
C GLU A 56 -5.50 -12.69 14.61
N VAL A 57 -5.24 -11.55 15.27
CA VAL A 57 -3.92 -10.89 15.27
C VAL A 57 -3.17 -11.02 16.60
N ALA A 58 -3.87 -11.29 17.72
CA ALA A 58 -3.24 -11.36 19.03
C ALA A 58 -2.15 -12.45 19.07
N GLY A 59 -0.97 -12.08 19.59
CA GLY A 59 0.19 -12.96 19.67
C GLY A 59 0.91 -13.24 18.35
N ARG A 60 0.38 -12.81 17.18
CA ARG A 60 0.95 -13.04 15.85
C ARG A 60 2.14 -12.13 15.58
N ARG A 61 3.15 -12.65 14.87
CA ARG A 61 4.24 -11.86 14.30
C ARG A 61 3.76 -11.30 12.97
N ILE A 62 3.65 -9.98 12.88
CA ILE A 62 3.07 -9.31 11.70
C ILE A 62 4.10 -8.35 11.12
N LEU A 63 4.29 -8.40 9.80
CA LEU A 63 5.04 -7.39 9.05
C LEU A 63 4.07 -6.41 8.43
N GLU A 64 4.20 -5.13 8.75
CA GLU A 64 3.61 -4.04 7.95
C GLU A 64 4.65 -3.61 6.92
N LEU A 65 4.36 -3.84 5.65
CA LEU A 65 5.24 -3.55 4.51
C LEU A 65 4.80 -2.25 3.82
N GLY A 66 5.69 -1.26 3.75
CA GLY A 66 5.38 0.09 3.31
C GLY A 66 4.53 0.81 4.36
N CYS A 67 5.05 0.86 5.59
CA CYS A 67 4.30 1.26 6.77
C CYS A 67 4.05 2.77 6.90
N GLY A 68 4.72 3.61 6.10
CA GLY A 68 4.67 5.06 6.28
C GLY A 68 4.94 5.46 7.73
N ALA A 69 4.01 6.19 8.36
CA ALA A 69 4.10 6.57 9.78
C ALA A 69 3.75 5.43 10.75
N ALA A 70 3.57 4.18 10.31
CA ALA A 70 3.32 2.98 11.09
C ALA A 70 2.10 3.04 12.02
N ALA A 71 1.02 3.70 11.60
CA ALA A 71 -0.22 3.78 12.36
C ALA A 71 -0.86 2.39 12.53
N ALA A 72 -0.90 1.60 11.43
CA ALA A 72 -1.43 0.25 11.45
C ALA A 72 -0.61 -0.70 12.33
N ALA A 73 0.74 -0.63 12.29
CA ALA A 73 1.57 -1.43 13.19
C ALA A 73 1.33 -1.08 14.66
N ARG A 74 1.15 0.20 15.00
CA ARG A 74 0.82 0.60 16.37
C ARG A 74 -0.56 0.10 16.78
N TRP A 75 -1.55 0.19 15.89
CA TRP A 75 -2.88 -0.38 16.15
C TRP A 75 -2.79 -1.89 16.39
N LEU A 76 -2.06 -2.62 15.55
CA LEU A 76 -1.82 -4.07 15.71
C LEU A 76 -1.15 -4.39 17.05
N ALA A 77 -0.16 -3.60 17.48
CA ALA A 77 0.47 -3.78 18.78
C ALA A 77 -0.51 -3.58 19.92
N ALA A 78 -1.43 -2.61 19.82
CA ALA A 78 -2.50 -2.39 20.80
C ALA A 78 -3.52 -3.54 20.82
N GLN A 79 -3.69 -4.28 19.70
CA GLN A 79 -4.49 -5.50 19.65
C GLN A 79 -3.73 -6.76 20.14
N GLY A 80 -2.53 -6.59 20.70
CA GLY A 80 -1.73 -7.70 21.24
C GLY A 80 -0.90 -8.47 20.21
N ALA A 81 -0.78 -7.98 18.99
CA ALA A 81 0.14 -8.52 17.98
C ALA A 81 1.61 -8.16 18.30
N ARG A 82 2.52 -8.78 17.57
CA ARG A 82 3.98 -8.50 17.58
C ARG A 82 4.40 -7.96 16.23
N PRO A 83 4.07 -6.68 15.90
CA PRO A 83 4.36 -6.12 14.60
C PRO A 83 5.83 -5.71 14.46
N VAL A 84 6.28 -5.71 13.20
CA VAL A 84 7.47 -4.99 12.71
C VAL A 84 7.00 -4.13 11.56
N ALA A 85 7.39 -2.85 11.53
CA ALA A 85 7.03 -1.91 10.50
C ALA A 85 8.23 -1.62 9.61
N LEU A 86 8.06 -1.75 8.29
CA LEU A 86 9.12 -1.54 7.32
C LEU A 86 8.70 -0.51 6.27
N ASP A 87 9.60 0.43 5.99
CA ASP A 87 9.44 1.39 4.91
C ASP A 87 10.78 1.66 4.20
N LEU A 88 10.72 2.12 2.96
CA LEU A 88 11.89 2.57 2.21
C LEU A 88 12.34 3.98 2.63
N SER A 89 11.39 4.83 3.06
CA SER A 89 11.58 6.23 3.40
C SER A 89 12.03 6.42 4.84
N ALA A 90 13.16 7.10 5.03
CA ALA A 90 13.62 7.55 6.34
C ALA A 90 12.72 8.69 6.88
N GLY A 91 12.18 9.54 6.00
CA GLY A 91 11.26 10.61 6.34
C GLY A 91 9.99 10.06 6.99
N MET A 92 9.36 9.06 6.38
CA MET A 92 8.17 8.40 6.93
C MET A 92 8.48 7.68 8.25
N LEU A 93 9.61 7.01 8.36
CA LEU A 93 10.02 6.34 9.62
C LEU A 93 10.32 7.33 10.75
N ARG A 94 10.75 8.57 10.45
CA ARG A 94 10.84 9.64 11.44
C ARG A 94 9.46 9.96 12.02
N HIS A 95 8.43 10.16 11.17
CA HIS A 95 7.05 10.34 11.63
C HIS A 95 6.53 9.17 12.45
N ALA A 96 6.90 7.93 12.06
CA ALA A 96 6.56 6.74 12.84
C ALA A 96 7.16 6.77 14.25
N ALA A 97 8.41 7.21 14.39
CA ALA A 97 9.06 7.35 15.69
C ALA A 97 8.45 8.47 16.55
N GLU A 98 8.10 9.61 15.94
CA GLU A 98 7.42 10.72 16.61
C GLU A 98 6.02 10.32 17.10
N ALA A 99 5.23 9.64 16.26
CA ALA A 99 3.91 9.13 16.62
C ALA A 99 3.98 8.07 17.74
N ALA A 100 5.04 7.27 17.80
CA ALA A 100 5.29 6.37 18.92
C ALA A 100 5.50 7.14 20.25
N GLY A 101 6.10 8.33 20.20
CA GLY A 101 6.20 9.23 21.36
C GLY A 101 4.84 9.79 21.80
N ARG A 102 3.98 10.17 20.84
CA ARG A 102 2.63 10.70 21.14
C ARG A 102 1.67 9.64 21.68
N THR A 103 1.71 8.45 21.12
CA THR A 103 0.79 7.34 21.49
C THR A 103 1.27 6.50 22.67
N GLY A 104 2.56 6.55 23.00
CA GLY A 104 3.20 5.63 23.94
C GLY A 104 3.37 4.20 23.41
N VAL A 105 2.92 3.89 22.19
CA VAL A 105 3.03 2.55 21.58
C VAL A 105 4.22 2.51 20.63
N ARG A 106 5.24 1.75 21.00
CA ARG A 106 6.46 1.59 20.21
C ARG A 106 6.43 0.27 19.45
N VAL A 107 6.82 0.30 18.18
CA VAL A 107 7.02 -0.87 17.32
C VAL A 107 8.43 -0.83 16.71
N PRO A 108 9.06 -1.98 16.45
CA PRO A 108 10.32 -2.03 15.69
C PRO A 108 10.13 -1.43 14.29
N LEU A 109 11.02 -0.47 13.94
CA LEU A 109 11.04 0.18 12.63
C LEU A 109 12.25 -0.30 11.85
N VAL A 110 12.08 -0.63 10.57
CA VAL A 110 13.14 -1.13 9.69
C VAL A 110 13.10 -0.33 8.38
N GLN A 111 14.23 0.30 8.02
CA GLN A 111 14.37 0.92 6.72
C GLN A 111 14.92 -0.12 5.73
N ALA A 112 14.11 -0.55 4.76
CA ALA A 112 14.52 -1.51 3.75
C ALA A 112 13.67 -1.43 2.48
N ASP A 113 14.16 -2.11 1.42
CA ASP A 113 13.47 -2.25 0.14
C ASP A 113 12.57 -3.50 0.17
N ALA A 114 11.33 -3.37 -0.33
CA ALA A 114 10.39 -4.48 -0.46
C ALA A 114 10.87 -5.61 -1.40
N LEU A 115 11.84 -5.33 -2.27
CA LEU A 115 12.46 -6.30 -3.16
C LEU A 115 13.57 -7.13 -2.49
N ALA A 116 13.96 -6.77 -1.25
CA ALA A 116 15.02 -7.46 -0.50
C ALA A 116 14.75 -7.35 1.00
N LEU A 117 13.78 -8.09 1.50
CA LEU A 117 13.35 -8.04 2.88
C LEU A 117 14.43 -8.61 3.83
N PRO A 118 14.91 -7.85 4.84
CA PRO A 118 16.01 -8.26 5.71
C PRO A 118 15.57 -9.22 6.83
N PHE A 119 14.71 -10.18 6.49
CA PHE A 119 14.16 -11.14 7.42
C PHE A 119 14.40 -12.56 6.94
N ALA A 120 14.50 -13.50 7.90
CA ALA A 120 14.60 -14.92 7.60
C ALA A 120 13.32 -15.46 6.95
N ASP A 121 13.42 -16.60 6.28
CA ASP A 121 12.28 -17.33 5.75
C ASP A 121 11.32 -17.70 6.89
N ALA A 122 10.03 -17.65 6.61
CA ALA A 122 8.95 -18.00 7.56
C ALA A 122 9.00 -17.21 8.90
N ALA A 123 9.51 -15.97 8.87
CA ALA A 123 9.63 -15.12 10.06
C ALA A 123 8.27 -14.62 10.58
N PHE A 124 7.26 -14.50 9.71
CA PHE A 124 5.98 -13.87 10.04
C PHE A 124 4.79 -14.80 9.86
N ASP A 125 3.76 -14.58 10.69
CA ASP A 125 2.47 -15.24 10.60
C ASP A 125 1.54 -14.56 9.62
N THR A 126 1.66 -13.22 9.51
CA THR A 126 0.85 -12.36 8.65
C THR A 126 1.71 -11.23 8.09
N VAL A 127 1.42 -10.80 6.88
CA VAL A 127 1.92 -9.55 6.29
C VAL A 127 0.72 -8.67 5.95
N CYS A 128 0.82 -7.38 6.18
CA CYS A 128 -0.16 -6.39 5.75
C CYS A 128 0.52 -5.25 4.99
N THR A 129 -0.20 -4.67 4.03
CA THR A 129 0.29 -3.57 3.20
C THR A 129 -0.89 -2.69 2.81
N ALA A 130 -0.99 -1.50 3.38
CA ALA A 130 -2.04 -0.55 3.04
C ALA A 130 -1.46 0.54 2.13
N PHE A 131 -1.72 0.46 0.82
CA PHE A 131 -1.19 1.35 -0.23
C PHE A 131 0.33 1.49 -0.30
N GLY A 132 1.08 0.76 0.52
CA GLY A 132 2.55 0.80 0.52
C GLY A 132 3.18 -0.13 -0.53
N ALA A 133 4.47 0.02 -0.74
CA ALA A 133 5.39 -0.84 -1.47
C ALA A 133 4.94 -1.31 -2.88
N ILE A 134 3.89 -2.11 -2.99
CA ILE A 134 3.54 -2.89 -4.20
C ILE A 134 3.35 -2.05 -5.47
N PRO A 135 2.68 -0.88 -5.44
CA PRO A 135 2.58 -0.02 -6.62
C PRO A 135 3.88 0.70 -6.99
N PHE A 136 4.84 0.79 -6.06
CA PHE A 136 6.02 1.66 -6.16
C PHE A 136 7.31 0.93 -6.52
N VAL A 137 7.28 -0.39 -6.64
CA VAL A 137 8.42 -1.21 -7.08
C VAL A 137 8.34 -1.52 -8.58
N ASP A 138 9.48 -1.71 -9.22
CA ASP A 138 9.56 -2.06 -10.65
C ASP A 138 9.08 -3.49 -10.94
N ASP A 139 9.37 -4.43 -10.03
CA ASP A 139 8.97 -5.84 -10.12
C ASP A 139 8.08 -6.23 -8.93
N SER A 140 6.78 -5.98 -9.05
CA SER A 140 5.82 -6.36 -8.02
C SER A 140 5.74 -7.88 -7.81
N ALA A 141 6.01 -8.70 -8.84
CA ALA A 141 6.09 -10.14 -8.69
C ALA A 141 7.29 -10.57 -7.84
N ALA A 142 8.43 -9.87 -7.93
CA ALA A 142 9.56 -10.09 -7.02
C ALA A 142 9.23 -9.72 -5.58
N ALA A 143 8.58 -8.58 -5.36
CA ALA A 143 8.11 -8.20 -4.01
C ALA A 143 7.14 -9.26 -3.44
N MET A 144 6.21 -9.78 -4.25
CA MET A 144 5.31 -10.87 -3.84
C MET A 144 6.06 -12.14 -3.45
N ARG A 145 7.14 -12.50 -4.19
CA ARG A 145 8.00 -13.64 -3.83
C ARG A 145 8.74 -13.41 -2.51
N GLU A 146 9.20 -12.21 -2.23
CA GLU A 146 9.82 -11.86 -0.94
C GLU A 146 8.81 -11.95 0.21
N VAL A 147 7.58 -11.45 0.02
CA VAL A 147 6.50 -11.63 0.99
C VAL A 147 6.21 -13.13 1.22
N ALA A 148 6.12 -13.92 0.14
CA ALA A 148 5.94 -15.37 0.25
C ALA A 148 7.09 -16.05 1.00
N ARG A 149 8.34 -15.60 0.80
CA ARG A 149 9.52 -16.13 1.49
C ARG A 149 9.44 -15.89 3.00
N VAL A 150 9.14 -14.66 3.41
CA VAL A 150 9.14 -14.29 4.83
C VAL A 150 7.90 -14.77 5.59
N LEU A 151 6.81 -15.11 4.88
CA LEU A 151 5.63 -15.72 5.47
C LEU A 151 5.83 -17.21 5.73
N ARG A 152 5.36 -17.69 6.88
CA ARG A 152 5.27 -19.13 7.16
C ARG A 152 4.22 -19.81 6.26
N PRO A 153 4.31 -21.12 6.03
CA PRO A 153 3.19 -21.87 5.46
C PRO A 153 1.90 -21.67 6.28
N GLY A 154 0.77 -21.47 5.62
CA GLY A 154 -0.51 -21.07 6.24
C GLY A 154 -0.55 -19.61 6.68
N GLY A 155 0.46 -18.81 6.35
CA GLY A 155 0.48 -17.37 6.66
C GLY A 155 -0.41 -16.57 5.72
N ARG A 156 -0.97 -15.47 6.24
CA ARG A 156 -1.90 -14.58 5.51
C ARG A 156 -1.19 -13.33 5.04
N TRP A 157 -1.51 -12.87 3.85
CA TRP A 157 -1.15 -11.55 3.34
C TRP A 157 -2.39 -10.79 2.90
N VAL A 158 -2.56 -9.58 3.39
CA VAL A 158 -3.60 -8.65 2.94
C VAL A 158 -2.93 -7.38 2.46
N PHE A 159 -3.26 -6.95 1.23
CA PHE A 159 -2.72 -5.71 0.70
C PHE A 159 -3.73 -4.94 -0.11
N SER A 160 -3.75 -3.63 0.06
CA SER A 160 -4.54 -2.70 -0.73
C SER A 160 -3.66 -1.96 -1.74
N VAL A 161 -4.22 -1.72 -2.90
CA VAL A 161 -3.62 -0.92 -3.97
C VAL A 161 -4.68 -0.05 -4.62
N THR A 162 -4.27 1.00 -5.31
CA THR A 162 -5.13 1.71 -6.24
C THR A 162 -5.82 0.73 -7.18
N HIS A 163 -7.15 0.81 -7.27
CA HIS A 163 -7.90 -0.07 -8.17
C HIS A 163 -7.45 0.14 -9.62
N PRO A 164 -7.14 -0.92 -10.38
CA PRO A 164 -6.63 -0.77 -11.74
C PRO A 164 -7.55 0.00 -12.70
N MET A 165 -8.84 0.02 -12.44
CA MET A 165 -9.80 0.78 -13.22
C MET A 165 -9.53 2.30 -13.17
N ARG A 166 -8.98 2.81 -12.07
CA ARG A 166 -8.60 4.22 -11.93
C ARG A 166 -7.74 4.72 -13.09
N TRP A 167 -6.85 3.88 -13.59
CA TRP A 167 -5.83 4.25 -14.57
C TRP A 167 -6.37 4.54 -15.97
N ILE A 168 -7.66 4.28 -16.23
CA ILE A 168 -8.31 4.64 -17.49
C ILE A 168 -8.76 6.11 -17.53
N PHE A 169 -8.85 6.76 -16.37
CA PHE A 169 -9.33 8.13 -16.20
C PHE A 169 -8.19 9.12 -15.99
N LEU A 170 -8.51 10.42 -16.14
CA LEU A 170 -7.62 11.50 -15.71
C LEU A 170 -7.49 11.52 -14.17
N ASP A 171 -6.39 12.09 -13.70
CA ASP A 171 -6.16 12.36 -12.28
C ASP A 171 -6.93 13.61 -11.84
N ASP A 172 -8.23 13.45 -11.70
CA ASP A 172 -9.17 14.51 -11.36
C ASP A 172 -10.28 13.94 -10.48
N PRO A 173 -10.49 14.44 -9.25
CA PRO A 173 -11.56 13.98 -8.36
C PRO A 173 -12.97 14.40 -8.83
N GLY A 174 -13.08 15.35 -9.75
CA GLY A 174 -14.31 15.90 -10.30
C GLY A 174 -14.79 15.20 -11.56
N GLU A 175 -15.68 15.90 -12.30
CA GLU A 175 -16.30 15.40 -13.53
C GLU A 175 -15.30 15.07 -14.64
N GLY A 176 -14.16 15.78 -14.72
CA GLY A 176 -13.08 15.48 -15.67
C GLY A 176 -12.51 14.08 -15.48
N GLY A 177 -12.54 13.54 -14.26
CA GLY A 177 -12.12 12.18 -13.93
C GLY A 177 -13.14 11.10 -14.24
N LEU A 178 -14.26 11.40 -14.89
CA LEU A 178 -15.28 10.41 -15.27
C LEU A 178 -15.21 9.97 -16.73
N THR A 179 -14.32 10.59 -17.53
CA THR A 179 -14.14 10.23 -18.93
C THR A 179 -12.94 9.33 -19.11
N ALA A 180 -13.14 8.12 -19.62
CA ALA A 180 -12.05 7.20 -19.93
C ALA A 180 -11.21 7.74 -21.10
N VAL A 181 -9.91 7.95 -20.86
CA VAL A 181 -8.97 8.55 -21.82
C VAL A 181 -7.75 7.65 -22.09
N HIS A 182 -7.54 6.63 -21.26
CA HIS A 182 -6.42 5.70 -21.37
C HIS A 182 -6.90 4.26 -21.50
N SER A 183 -6.05 3.41 -22.08
CA SER A 183 -6.32 1.98 -22.12
C SER A 183 -6.09 1.33 -20.76
N TYR A 184 -7.04 0.54 -20.29
CA TYR A 184 -6.86 -0.34 -19.13
C TYR A 184 -5.69 -1.31 -19.27
N PHE A 185 -5.32 -1.64 -20.50
CA PHE A 185 -4.26 -2.59 -20.83
C PHE A 185 -2.90 -1.92 -21.05
N ASP A 186 -2.80 -0.59 -20.97
CA ASP A 186 -1.52 0.11 -21.00
C ASP A 186 -0.81 -0.03 -19.65
N ARG A 187 0.23 -0.86 -19.62
CA ARG A 187 1.04 -1.16 -18.43
C ARG A 187 2.22 -0.21 -18.25
N SER A 188 2.27 0.85 -19.03
CA SER A 188 3.27 1.90 -18.82
C SER A 188 3.05 2.54 -17.45
N PRO A 189 4.09 2.73 -16.63
CA PRO A 189 3.95 3.37 -15.34
C PRO A 189 3.50 4.82 -15.47
N TYR A 190 2.77 5.29 -14.47
CA TYR A 190 2.56 6.70 -14.20
C TYR A 190 3.87 7.30 -13.71
N VAL A 191 4.29 8.44 -14.28
CA VAL A 191 5.55 9.09 -13.96
C VAL A 191 5.35 10.59 -13.81
N GLU A 192 5.73 11.11 -12.65
CA GLU A 192 5.98 12.54 -12.47
C GLU A 192 7.44 12.85 -12.72
N GLN A 193 7.72 14.04 -13.19
CA GLN A 193 9.06 14.46 -13.59
C GLN A 193 9.33 15.87 -13.08
N ASP A 194 10.59 16.11 -12.71
CA ASP A 194 11.08 17.45 -12.47
C ASP A 194 11.24 18.25 -13.79
N GLU A 195 11.68 19.51 -13.68
CA GLU A 195 11.93 20.40 -14.82
C GLU A 195 13.00 19.90 -15.80
N HIS A 196 13.82 18.93 -15.39
CA HIS A 196 14.86 18.30 -16.20
C HIS A 196 14.41 16.96 -16.83
N GLY A 197 13.15 16.55 -16.62
CA GLY A 197 12.59 15.30 -17.12
C GLY A 197 13.04 14.06 -16.36
N VAL A 198 13.65 14.23 -15.18
CA VAL A 198 14.02 13.12 -14.28
C VAL A 198 12.80 12.71 -13.48
N ALA A 199 12.56 11.39 -13.37
CA ALA A 199 11.43 10.90 -12.59
C ALA A 199 11.58 11.28 -11.10
N SER A 200 10.54 11.93 -10.57
CA SER A 200 10.36 12.27 -9.15
C SER A 200 9.42 11.31 -8.42
N TYR A 201 8.41 10.79 -9.11
CA TYR A 201 7.46 9.80 -8.57
C TYR A 201 7.07 8.79 -9.65
N VAL A 202 6.96 7.51 -9.28
CA VAL A 202 6.60 6.44 -10.22
C VAL A 202 5.62 5.47 -9.56
N GLU A 203 4.47 5.25 -10.19
CA GLU A 203 3.50 4.25 -9.78
C GLU A 203 3.21 3.27 -10.91
N GLN A 204 3.22 1.97 -10.59
CA GLN A 204 3.07 0.89 -11.55
C GLN A 204 1.62 0.49 -11.72
N HIS A 205 1.14 0.53 -12.95
CA HIS A 205 -0.15 -0.05 -13.29
C HIS A 205 -0.03 -1.55 -13.58
N ARG A 206 -0.97 -2.32 -13.04
CA ARG A 206 -1.22 -3.73 -13.35
C ARG A 206 -2.72 -3.94 -13.44
N THR A 207 -3.19 -4.68 -14.44
CA THR A 207 -4.62 -5.08 -14.47
C THR A 207 -4.93 -6.00 -13.28
N LEU A 208 -6.19 -6.15 -12.90
CA LEU A 208 -6.58 -7.15 -11.88
C LEU A 208 -6.07 -8.54 -12.25
N GLY A 209 -6.22 -8.92 -13.53
CA GLY A 209 -5.72 -10.22 -14.00
C GLY A 209 -4.19 -10.37 -13.89
N ASP A 210 -3.42 -9.29 -14.11
CA ASP A 210 -1.96 -9.32 -13.91
C ASP A 210 -1.64 -9.50 -12.43
N ARG A 211 -2.31 -8.73 -11.54
CA ARG A 211 -2.10 -8.79 -10.09
C ARG A 211 -2.40 -10.18 -9.52
N ILE A 212 -3.49 -10.79 -9.97
CA ILE A 212 -3.85 -12.16 -9.57
C ILE A 212 -2.80 -13.15 -10.09
N ARG A 213 -2.33 -13.02 -11.33
CA ARG A 213 -1.28 -13.91 -11.88
C ARG A 213 0.06 -13.76 -11.15
N GLU A 214 0.46 -12.53 -10.79
CA GLU A 214 1.66 -12.27 -10.00
C GLU A 214 1.55 -12.94 -8.62
N LEU A 215 0.39 -12.79 -7.96
CA LEU A 215 0.11 -13.37 -6.65
C LEU A 215 0.17 -14.91 -6.68
N VAL A 216 -0.55 -15.53 -7.63
CA VAL A 216 -0.55 -16.98 -7.81
C VAL A 216 0.84 -17.49 -8.21
N GLY A 217 1.54 -16.76 -9.09
CA GLY A 217 2.92 -17.07 -9.50
C GLY A 217 3.94 -17.00 -8.36
N ALA A 218 3.68 -16.20 -7.33
CA ALA A 218 4.47 -16.15 -6.10
C ALA A 218 4.10 -17.25 -5.09
N GLY A 219 3.12 -18.12 -5.42
CA GLY A 219 2.73 -19.28 -4.61
C GLY A 219 1.59 -19.00 -3.63
N PHE A 220 0.88 -17.87 -3.77
CA PHE A 220 -0.28 -17.58 -2.95
C PHE A 220 -1.57 -18.19 -3.51
N ARG A 221 -2.51 -18.47 -2.62
CA ARG A 221 -3.92 -18.70 -2.92
C ARG A 221 -4.68 -17.42 -2.62
N LEU A 222 -5.38 -16.86 -3.60
CA LEU A 222 -6.30 -15.76 -3.39
C LEU A 222 -7.52 -16.30 -2.64
N LEU A 223 -7.88 -15.65 -1.53
CA LEU A 223 -9.03 -15.99 -0.70
C LEU A 223 -10.20 -15.06 -1.00
N ASP A 224 -9.90 -13.75 -1.16
CA ASP A 224 -10.90 -12.73 -1.40
C ASP A 224 -10.29 -11.54 -2.15
N LEU A 225 -11.12 -10.78 -2.84
CA LEU A 225 -10.84 -9.47 -3.43
C LEU A 225 -11.94 -8.52 -2.99
N VAL A 226 -11.61 -7.59 -2.10
CA VAL A 226 -12.54 -6.59 -1.58
C VAL A 226 -12.38 -5.29 -2.36
N GLU A 227 -13.49 -4.78 -2.87
CA GLU A 227 -13.61 -3.47 -3.52
C GLU A 227 -14.47 -2.60 -2.61
N PRO A 228 -13.88 -1.74 -1.76
CA PRO A 228 -14.64 -0.94 -0.81
C PRO A 228 -15.57 0.04 -1.53
N GLU A 229 -16.84 0.07 -1.12
CA GLU A 229 -17.78 1.08 -1.57
C GLU A 229 -17.54 2.40 -0.85
N TRP A 230 -17.84 3.52 -1.53
CA TRP A 230 -17.75 4.84 -0.92
C TRP A 230 -18.88 5.03 0.09
N PRO A 231 -18.57 5.23 1.40
CA PRO A 231 -19.61 5.27 2.41
C PRO A 231 -20.43 6.57 2.35
N ALA A 232 -21.72 6.46 2.67
CA ALA A 232 -22.59 7.61 2.75
C ALA A 232 -22.09 8.64 3.80
N GLY A 233 -22.06 9.91 3.41
CA GLY A 233 -21.59 10.99 4.28
C GLY A 233 -20.07 11.15 4.36
N HIS A 234 -19.29 10.32 3.67
CA HIS A 234 -17.86 10.55 3.55
C HIS A 234 -17.59 11.57 2.43
N GLU A 235 -17.24 12.80 2.83
CA GLU A 235 -17.01 13.92 1.90
C GLU A 235 -15.52 14.19 1.63
N GLY A 236 -14.63 13.34 2.14
CA GLY A 236 -13.18 13.45 1.94
C GLY A 236 -12.80 13.36 0.47
N ILE A 237 -11.74 14.08 0.10
CA ILE A 237 -11.08 13.94 -1.21
C ILE A 237 -9.62 13.58 -0.93
N TRP A 238 -9.12 12.58 -1.64
CA TRP A 238 -7.73 12.17 -1.57
C TRP A 238 -7.24 11.85 -2.98
N GLY A 239 -6.50 12.78 -3.58
CA GLY A 239 -6.13 12.66 -4.99
C GLY A 239 -7.37 12.44 -5.86
N GLN A 240 -7.46 11.31 -6.53
CA GLN A 240 -8.65 10.99 -7.35
C GLN A 240 -9.78 10.30 -6.58
N TRP A 241 -9.61 9.93 -5.31
CA TRP A 241 -10.71 9.42 -4.51
C TRP A 241 -11.62 10.56 -4.10
N SER A 242 -12.90 10.46 -4.43
CA SER A 242 -13.91 11.46 -4.12
C SER A 242 -15.29 10.82 -4.02
N PRO A 243 -16.26 11.49 -3.35
CA PRO A 243 -17.64 11.01 -3.30
C PRO A 243 -18.27 10.84 -4.69
N LEU A 244 -17.91 11.71 -5.64
CA LEU A 244 -18.42 11.66 -7.02
C LEU A 244 -17.98 10.38 -7.72
N ARG A 245 -16.71 10.06 -7.68
CA ARG A 245 -16.14 8.90 -8.37
C ARG A 245 -16.42 7.60 -7.63
N GLY A 246 -16.28 7.60 -6.31
CA GLY A 246 -16.46 6.41 -5.47
C GLY A 246 -17.89 5.84 -5.50
N ARG A 247 -18.89 6.66 -5.85
CA ARG A 247 -20.25 6.17 -6.08
C ARG A 247 -20.44 5.46 -7.43
N LEU A 248 -19.49 5.54 -8.34
CA LEU A 248 -19.61 5.02 -9.70
C LEU A 248 -18.70 3.81 -9.95
N PHE A 249 -17.53 3.78 -9.33
CA PHE A 249 -16.56 2.70 -9.51
C PHE A 249 -15.57 2.66 -8.33
N PRO A 250 -14.95 1.48 -8.08
CA PRO A 250 -14.03 1.32 -6.96
C PRO A 250 -12.74 2.13 -7.17
N GLY A 251 -12.29 2.80 -6.11
CA GLY A 251 -10.98 3.47 -6.05
C GLY A 251 -9.87 2.54 -5.58
N THR A 252 -10.22 1.54 -4.78
CA THR A 252 -9.29 0.61 -4.11
C THR A 252 -9.62 -0.85 -4.42
N ALA A 253 -8.58 -1.67 -4.53
CA ALA A 253 -8.65 -3.13 -4.55
C ALA A 253 -7.84 -3.68 -3.39
N ILE A 254 -8.46 -4.50 -2.52
CA ILE A 254 -7.81 -5.16 -1.38
C ILE A 254 -7.79 -6.66 -1.63
N PHE A 255 -6.59 -7.23 -1.72
CA PHE A 255 -6.38 -8.65 -1.93
C PHE A 255 -6.17 -9.35 -0.60
N VAL A 256 -6.94 -10.38 -0.33
CA VAL A 256 -6.75 -11.27 0.82
C VAL A 256 -6.20 -12.60 0.31
N ALA A 257 -5.01 -12.94 0.71
CA ALA A 257 -4.30 -14.10 0.22
C ALA A 257 -3.68 -14.93 1.34
N GLU A 258 -3.42 -16.19 1.05
CA GLU A 258 -2.79 -17.13 1.96
C GLU A 258 -1.64 -17.85 1.27
N LYS A 259 -0.50 -17.98 1.94
CA LYS A 259 0.53 -18.93 1.54
C LYS A 259 0.08 -20.34 1.95
N PRO A 260 -0.17 -21.27 1.01
CA PRO A 260 -0.62 -22.61 1.34
C PRO A 260 0.28 -23.28 2.38
N ALA A 261 -0.30 -24.14 3.22
CA ALA A 261 0.44 -24.88 4.25
C ALA A 261 1.39 -25.95 3.64
N ARG A 262 1.12 -26.34 2.40
CA ARG A 262 1.95 -27.25 1.57
C ARG A 262 1.74 -26.93 0.11
#